data_56f20a1a13fbd03fb0423a9e7a298dfc
#
_entry.id   56f20a1a13fbd03fb0423a9e7a298dfc
#
_cell.length_a   1.000
_cell.length_b   1.000
_cell.length_c   1.000
_cell.angle_alpha   90.00
_cell.angle_beta   90.00
_cell.angle_gamma   90.00
#
_symmetry.space_group_name_H-M   'P 1'
#
loop_
_entity.id
_entity.type
_entity.pdbx_description
1 polymer ?
#
loop_
_entity_poly.entity_id
_entity_poly.type
_entity_poly.pdbx_seq_one_letter_code
_entity_poly.pdbx_strand_id
1 'polypeptide(L)'
;MEPKNLKLIAKTEEDLRVVSAHLQDSIASISDIANLKKNKIFLMQLNRFMWEDVEKGVFRKNKRIRTILKFENVLNVFSRKINQLKKDKFLDFLAIETKITPDNNYEMKLIFAGDSIIKIISEVIEVTLDDQ
;
A
#
# COMPACT_ATOMS: atom_id res chain seq x y z
N MET A 1 -21.71 14.89 10.77
CA MET A 1 -20.94 13.75 11.32
C MET A 1 -19.66 13.60 10.52
N GLU A 2 -18.54 13.73 11.17
CA GLU A 2 -17.26 13.57 10.50
C GLU A 2 -17.06 12.10 10.11
N PRO A 3 -16.53 11.83 8.90
CA PRO A 3 -16.19 10.46 8.53
C PRO A 3 -15.10 9.95 9.48
N LYS A 4 -15.26 8.74 9.98
CA LYS A 4 -14.24 8.11 10.78
C LYS A 4 -13.07 7.74 9.88
N ASN A 5 -11.87 8.14 10.27
CA ASN A 5 -10.66 7.72 9.61
C ASN A 5 -10.44 6.23 9.85
N LEU A 6 -10.06 5.54 8.80
CA LEU A 6 -9.75 4.12 8.86
C LEU A 6 -8.32 3.95 9.36
N LYS A 7 -8.12 3.00 10.28
CA LYS A 7 -6.82 2.54 10.68
C LYS A 7 -6.83 1.02 10.75
N LEU A 8 -6.02 0.38 9.91
CA LEU A 8 -5.90 -1.08 9.85
C LEU A 8 -4.47 -1.48 10.19
N ILE A 9 -4.34 -2.57 10.94
CA ILE A 9 -3.06 -3.20 11.22
C ILE A 9 -3.11 -4.62 10.67
N ALA A 10 -2.18 -4.96 9.79
CA ALA A 10 -2.12 -6.27 9.16
C ALA A 10 -0.91 -7.04 9.68
N LYS A 11 -1.15 -8.25 10.19
CA LYS A 11 -0.12 -9.17 10.68
C LYS A 11 -0.17 -10.53 10.01
N THR A 12 -1.16 -10.77 9.16
CA THR A 12 -1.36 -12.02 8.43
C THR A 12 -1.63 -11.75 6.97
N GLU A 13 -1.52 -12.79 6.13
CA GLU A 13 -1.89 -12.69 4.70
C GLU A 13 -3.36 -12.28 4.54
N GLU A 14 -4.23 -12.81 5.40
CA GLU A 14 -5.66 -12.50 5.37
C GLU A 14 -5.90 -11.02 5.65
N ASP A 15 -5.21 -10.47 6.65
CA ASP A 15 -5.27 -9.03 6.94
C ASP A 15 -4.82 -8.19 5.74
N LEU A 16 -3.77 -8.64 5.04
CA LEU A 16 -3.26 -7.93 3.85
C LEU A 16 -4.27 -7.92 2.71
N ARG A 17 -5.12 -8.93 2.59
CA ARG A 17 -6.20 -8.92 1.60
C ARG A 17 -7.21 -7.82 1.88
N VAL A 18 -7.49 -7.56 3.16
CA VAL A 18 -8.37 -6.46 3.57
C VAL A 18 -7.72 -5.12 3.22
N VAL A 19 -6.45 -4.94 3.54
CA VAL A 19 -5.69 -3.74 3.18
C VAL A 19 -5.69 -3.54 1.66
N SER A 20 -5.43 -4.60 0.91
CA SER A 20 -5.41 -4.58 -0.56
C SER A 20 -6.76 -4.12 -1.13
N ALA A 21 -7.85 -4.62 -0.57
CA ALA A 21 -9.20 -4.24 -1.01
C ALA A 21 -9.49 -2.75 -0.78
N HIS A 22 -9.05 -2.20 0.36
CA HIS A 22 -9.23 -0.78 0.64
C HIS A 22 -8.37 0.11 -0.25
N LEU A 23 -7.24 -0.39 -0.75
CA LEU A 23 -6.31 0.37 -1.58
C LEU A 23 -6.58 0.24 -3.08
N GLN A 24 -7.48 -0.65 -3.50
CA GLN A 24 -7.76 -0.83 -4.92
C GLN A 24 -8.13 0.50 -5.58
N ASP A 25 -7.52 0.78 -6.73
CA ASP A 25 -7.69 2.01 -7.51
C ASP A 25 -7.20 3.28 -6.80
N SER A 26 -6.43 3.16 -5.71
CA SER A 26 -5.78 4.32 -5.11
C SER A 26 -4.62 4.79 -5.99
N ILE A 27 -4.28 6.06 -5.82
CA ILE A 27 -3.26 6.73 -6.62
C ILE A 27 -2.15 7.23 -5.70
N ALA A 28 -0.90 6.98 -6.11
CA ALA A 28 0.27 7.53 -5.44
C ALA A 28 1.19 8.17 -6.47
N SER A 29 1.90 9.23 -6.08
CA SER A 29 3.00 9.72 -6.90
C SER A 29 4.31 9.07 -6.40
N ILE A 30 5.29 8.99 -7.29
CA ILE A 30 6.60 8.41 -6.93
C ILE A 30 7.27 9.23 -5.83
N SER A 31 7.02 10.55 -5.79
CA SER A 31 7.54 11.43 -4.73
C SER A 31 6.99 11.12 -3.34
N ASP A 32 5.86 10.38 -3.25
CA ASP A 32 5.21 10.03 -1.98
C ASP A 32 5.67 8.68 -1.43
N ILE A 33 6.77 8.15 -1.96
CA ILE A 33 7.33 6.86 -1.55
C ILE A 33 8.66 7.11 -0.84
N ALA A 34 8.84 6.49 0.32
CA ALA A 34 10.07 6.58 1.10
C ALA A 34 10.53 5.20 1.56
N ASN A 35 11.79 4.86 1.24
CA ASN A 35 12.42 3.64 1.70
C ASN A 35 13.46 3.99 2.76
N LEU A 36 13.09 3.83 4.04
CA LEU A 36 13.92 4.17 5.18
C LEU A 36 14.72 2.93 5.62
N LYS A 37 15.76 2.62 4.87
CA LYS A 37 16.56 1.39 5.06
C LYS A 37 17.12 1.23 6.46
N LYS A 38 17.61 2.30 7.07
CA LYS A 38 18.18 2.24 8.42
C LYS A 38 17.16 1.86 9.48
N ASN A 39 15.92 2.23 9.27
CA ASN A 39 14.81 1.95 10.19
C ASN A 39 14.06 0.67 9.82
N LYS A 40 14.40 0.04 8.70
CA LYS A 40 13.69 -1.12 8.14
C LYS A 40 12.21 -0.81 7.90
N ILE A 41 11.92 0.39 7.39
CA ILE A 41 10.57 0.88 7.14
C ILE A 41 10.43 1.29 5.67
N PHE A 42 9.32 0.90 5.06
CA PHE A 42 8.90 1.39 3.76
C PHE A 42 7.57 2.11 3.91
N LEU A 43 7.49 3.33 3.40
CA LEU A 43 6.30 4.19 3.49
C LEU A 43 5.80 4.57 2.12
N MET A 44 4.49 4.61 1.97
CA MET A 44 3.84 5.07 0.75
C MET A 44 2.58 5.84 1.09
N GLN A 45 2.48 7.07 0.61
CA GLN A 45 1.26 7.87 0.75
C GLN A 45 0.42 7.70 -0.51
N LEU A 46 -0.87 7.40 -0.32
CA LEU A 46 -1.82 7.20 -1.41
C LEU A 46 -3.09 8.01 -1.18
N ASN A 47 -3.80 8.28 -2.27
CA ASN A 47 -5.16 8.79 -2.21
C ASN A 47 -6.07 7.60 -2.52
N ARG A 48 -6.68 7.01 -1.48
CA ARG A 48 -7.54 5.84 -1.66
C ARG A 48 -8.99 6.25 -1.88
N PHE A 49 -9.72 5.39 -2.60
CA PHE A 49 -11.15 5.54 -2.77
C PHE A 49 -11.88 5.10 -1.48
N MET A 50 -12.96 5.77 -1.13
CA MET A 50 -13.70 5.45 0.10
C MET A 50 -14.72 4.34 -0.15
N TRP A 51 -14.23 3.09 -0.26
CA TRP A 51 -15.04 1.91 -0.54
C TRP A 51 -16.11 1.64 0.52
N GLU A 52 -15.82 1.94 1.78
CA GLU A 52 -16.75 1.77 2.89
C GLU A 52 -18.01 2.61 2.75
N ASP A 53 -17.92 3.78 2.11
CA ASP A 53 -19.10 4.61 1.82
C ASP A 53 -20.01 3.94 0.79
N VAL A 54 -19.43 3.29 -0.19
CA VAL A 54 -20.17 2.55 -1.22
C VAL A 54 -20.92 1.38 -0.59
N GLU A 55 -20.27 0.64 0.31
CA GLU A 55 -20.90 -0.49 1.02
C GLU A 55 -22.07 -0.06 1.87
N LYS A 56 -22.05 1.16 2.39
CA LYS A 56 -23.14 1.74 3.19
C LYS A 56 -24.24 2.36 2.33
N GLY A 57 -24.17 2.22 1.01
CA GLY A 57 -25.12 2.80 0.10
C GLY A 57 -24.98 4.31 -0.10
N VAL A 58 -23.91 4.90 0.40
CA VAL A 58 -23.61 6.32 0.20
C VAL A 58 -22.69 6.45 -1.02
N PHE A 59 -23.26 6.87 -2.14
CA PHE A 59 -22.47 7.09 -3.34
C PHE A 59 -21.94 8.52 -3.37
N ARG A 60 -20.62 8.65 -3.23
CA ARG A 60 -19.94 9.94 -3.35
C ARG A 60 -18.92 9.83 -4.48
N LYS A 61 -19.28 10.37 -5.62
CA LYS A 61 -18.44 10.34 -6.82
C LYS A 61 -17.09 11.00 -6.54
N ASN A 62 -16.00 10.28 -6.84
CA ASN A 62 -14.62 10.79 -6.74
C ASN A 62 -14.17 11.17 -5.33
N LYS A 63 -14.83 10.68 -4.29
CA LYS A 63 -14.35 10.96 -2.94
C LYS A 63 -13.16 10.07 -2.61
N ARG A 64 -12.03 10.72 -2.33
CA ARG A 64 -10.80 10.05 -1.95
C ARG A 64 -10.29 10.61 -0.63
N ILE A 65 -9.54 9.80 0.09
CA ILE A 65 -8.91 10.19 1.34
C ILE A 65 -7.42 9.84 1.28
N ARG A 66 -6.60 10.72 1.84
CA ARG A 66 -5.17 10.48 1.96
C ARG A 66 -4.93 9.42 3.01
N THR A 67 -4.11 8.42 2.70
CA THR A 67 -3.75 7.36 3.61
C THR A 67 -2.26 7.05 3.51
N ILE A 68 -1.70 6.54 4.59
CA ILE A 68 -0.30 6.10 4.62
C ILE A 68 -0.26 4.61 4.80
N LEU A 69 0.46 3.94 3.90
CA LEU A 69 0.75 2.51 3.96
C LEU A 69 2.18 2.37 4.46
N LYS A 70 2.35 1.73 5.62
CA LYS A 70 3.65 1.54 6.25
C LYS A 70 3.96 0.07 6.44
N PHE A 71 5.15 -0.34 5.99
CA PHE A 71 5.68 -1.69 6.19
C PHE A 71 6.85 -1.59 7.16
N GLU A 72 6.86 -2.43 8.20
CA GLU A 72 7.92 -2.51 9.18
C GLU A 72 8.70 -3.82 9.03
N ASN A 73 9.88 -3.89 9.65
CA ASN A 73 10.77 -5.06 9.59
C ASN A 73 11.18 -5.42 8.15
N VAL A 74 11.34 -4.40 7.33
CA VAL A 74 11.67 -4.55 5.90
C VAL A 74 13.17 -4.85 5.75
N LEU A 75 13.48 -5.92 5.03
CA LEU A 75 14.84 -6.33 4.73
C LEU A 75 15.33 -5.77 3.39
N ASN A 76 14.49 -5.85 2.37
CA ASN A 76 14.83 -5.40 1.02
C ASN A 76 13.60 -4.86 0.29
N VAL A 77 13.82 -3.91 -0.62
CA VAL A 77 12.80 -3.38 -1.51
C VAL A 77 13.34 -3.41 -2.93
N PHE A 78 12.56 -3.95 -3.85
CA PHE A 78 12.88 -4.01 -5.28
C PHE A 78 11.75 -3.34 -6.06
N SER A 79 12.08 -2.73 -7.17
CA SER A 79 11.06 -2.16 -8.06
C SER A 79 11.31 -2.58 -9.50
N ARG A 80 10.21 -2.64 -10.28
CA ARG A 80 10.25 -2.92 -11.70
C ARG A 80 9.32 -1.94 -12.42
N LYS A 81 9.83 -1.37 -13.52
CA LYS A 81 9.11 -0.39 -14.35
C LYS A 81 8.66 0.85 -13.56
N ILE A 82 9.48 1.26 -12.60
CA ILE A 82 9.29 2.50 -11.88
C ILE A 82 10.54 3.35 -12.06
N ASN A 83 10.40 4.49 -12.73
CA ASN A 83 11.50 5.42 -12.92
C ASN A 83 11.52 6.40 -11.76
N GLN A 84 12.45 6.20 -10.83
CA GLN A 84 12.58 7.01 -9.61
C GLN A 84 12.96 8.46 -9.88
N LEU A 85 13.43 8.77 -11.10
CA LEU A 85 13.76 10.14 -11.50
C LEU A 85 12.51 10.93 -11.93
N LYS A 86 11.44 10.25 -12.31
CA LYS A 86 10.16 10.87 -12.70
C LYS A 86 9.23 10.94 -11.49
N LYS A 87 9.57 11.80 -10.54
CA LYS A 87 8.89 11.87 -9.23
C LYS A 87 7.44 12.34 -9.30
N ASP A 88 7.06 13.03 -10.37
CA ASP A 88 5.69 13.50 -10.59
C ASP A 88 4.79 12.47 -11.27
N LYS A 89 5.33 11.32 -11.65
CA LYS A 89 4.54 10.26 -12.26
C LYS A 89 3.69 9.56 -11.22
N PHE A 90 2.45 9.22 -11.61
CA PHE A 90 1.49 8.55 -10.75
C PHE A 90 1.51 7.04 -10.94
N LEU A 91 1.21 6.33 -9.87
CA LEU A 91 1.03 4.88 -9.85
C LEU A 91 -0.40 4.56 -9.45
N ASP A 92 -1.08 3.73 -10.23
CA ASP A 92 -2.43 3.25 -9.93
C ASP A 92 -2.35 1.89 -9.25
N PHE A 93 -2.73 1.84 -7.99
CA PHE A 93 -2.63 0.62 -7.18
C PHE A 93 -3.69 -0.40 -7.58
N LEU A 94 -3.28 -1.65 -7.78
CA LEU A 94 -4.19 -2.74 -8.12
C LEU A 94 -4.35 -3.73 -6.97
N ALA A 95 -3.24 -4.26 -6.43
CA ALA A 95 -3.31 -5.34 -5.43
C ALA A 95 -2.00 -5.52 -4.68
N ILE A 96 -2.08 -6.23 -3.56
CA ILE A 96 -0.93 -6.80 -2.85
C ILE A 96 -1.01 -8.32 -2.97
N GLU A 97 0.06 -8.95 -3.44
CA GLU A 97 0.21 -10.40 -3.43
C GLU A 97 1.29 -10.78 -2.42
N THR A 98 1.04 -11.82 -1.65
CA THR A 98 1.93 -12.24 -0.56
C THR A 98 2.34 -13.69 -0.75
N LYS A 99 3.62 -14.00 -0.50
CA LYS A 99 4.10 -15.38 -0.43
C LYS A 99 5.24 -15.49 0.58
N ILE A 100 5.52 -16.70 1.02
CA ILE A 100 6.65 -17.01 1.91
C ILE A 100 7.85 -17.33 1.03
N THR A 101 9.01 -16.75 1.35
CA THR A 101 10.25 -17.01 0.64
C THR A 101 10.91 -18.30 1.14
N PRO A 102 11.87 -18.88 0.38
CA PRO A 102 12.64 -20.05 0.85
C PRO A 102 13.36 -19.82 2.19
N ASP A 103 13.68 -18.57 2.53
CA ASP A 103 14.37 -18.22 3.77
C ASP A 103 13.37 -17.93 4.93
N ASN A 104 12.11 -18.31 4.78
CA ASN A 104 11.04 -18.07 5.76
C ASN A 104 10.76 -16.60 6.03
N ASN A 105 11.04 -15.74 5.07
CA ASN A 105 10.62 -14.34 5.08
C ASN A 105 9.33 -14.21 4.28
N TYR A 106 8.75 -13.01 4.29
CA TYR A 106 7.56 -12.70 3.50
C TYR A 106 7.93 -11.81 2.33
N GLU A 107 7.38 -12.16 1.16
CA GLU A 107 7.45 -11.30 -0.01
C GLU A 107 6.07 -10.69 -0.23
N MET A 108 5.99 -9.38 -0.14
CA MET A 108 4.78 -8.63 -0.39
C MET A 108 4.98 -7.81 -1.67
N LYS A 109 4.19 -8.13 -2.68
CA LYS A 109 4.31 -7.50 -3.99
C LYS A 109 3.18 -6.51 -4.18
N LEU A 110 3.52 -5.23 -4.29
CA LEU A 110 2.59 -4.18 -4.62
C LEU A 110 2.50 -4.09 -6.14
N ILE A 111 1.32 -4.32 -6.68
CA ILE A 111 1.09 -4.36 -8.13
C ILE A 111 0.36 -3.11 -8.54
N PHE A 112 0.89 -2.42 -9.55
CA PHE A 112 0.33 -1.20 -10.11
C PHE A 112 -0.02 -1.40 -11.59
N ALA A 113 -0.91 -0.58 -12.11
CA ALA A 113 -1.24 -0.60 -13.53
C ALA A 113 0.00 -0.35 -14.39
N GLY A 114 0.04 -0.96 -15.58
CA GLY A 114 1.18 -0.84 -16.49
C GLY A 114 2.36 -1.72 -16.13
N ASP A 115 2.14 -2.81 -15.41
CA ASP A 115 3.16 -3.77 -15.01
C ASP A 115 4.23 -3.21 -14.06
N SER A 116 3.97 -2.10 -13.41
CA SER A 116 4.85 -1.57 -12.38
C SER A 116 4.68 -2.35 -11.09
N ILE A 117 5.78 -2.69 -10.43
CA ILE A 117 5.76 -3.52 -9.22
C ILE A 117 6.76 -2.98 -8.21
N ILE A 118 6.36 -2.98 -6.94
CA ILE A 118 7.27 -2.82 -5.80
C ILE A 118 7.20 -4.11 -4.98
N LYS A 119 8.33 -4.76 -4.81
CA LYS A 119 8.43 -6.00 -4.05
C LYS A 119 9.14 -5.73 -2.74
N ILE A 120 8.48 -6.04 -1.63
CA ILE A 120 8.98 -5.82 -0.27
C ILE A 120 9.24 -7.18 0.37
N ILE A 121 10.47 -7.37 0.85
CA ILE A 121 10.84 -8.57 1.62
C ILE A 121 10.94 -8.13 3.09
N SER A 122 10.22 -8.82 3.98
CA SER A 122 10.23 -8.54 5.41
C SER A 122 10.34 -9.81 6.24
N GLU A 123 10.82 -9.66 7.48
CA GLU A 123 10.93 -10.80 8.42
C GLU A 123 9.55 -11.27 8.87
N VAL A 124 8.63 -10.34 9.06
CA VAL A 124 7.26 -10.62 9.48
C VAL A 124 6.31 -9.69 8.71
N ILE A 125 5.04 -10.04 8.73
CA ILE A 125 4.02 -9.12 8.22
C ILE A 125 3.67 -8.15 9.33
N GLU A 126 4.01 -6.88 9.15
CA GLU A 126 3.63 -5.80 10.05
C GLU A 126 3.38 -4.56 9.22
N VAL A 127 2.13 -4.37 8.84
CA VAL A 127 1.71 -3.36 7.88
C VAL A 127 0.59 -2.54 8.50
N THR A 128 0.67 -1.24 8.36
CA THR A 128 -0.35 -0.32 8.86
C THR A 128 -0.90 0.52 7.72
N LEU A 129 -2.21 0.63 7.64
CA LEU A 129 -2.91 1.55 6.76
C LEU A 129 -3.61 2.57 7.63
N ASP A 130 -3.24 3.84 7.49
CA ASP A 130 -3.67 4.90 8.40
C ASP A 130 -4.14 6.14 7.63
N ASP A 131 -5.43 6.40 7.65
CA ASP A 131 -6.01 7.59 7.02
C ASP A 131 -5.57 8.85 7.76
N GLN A 132 -5.28 9.89 6.98
CA GLN A 132 -4.79 11.16 7.50
C GLN A 132 -5.87 12.23 7.59
#